data_855223b804ef1d98685676e7a53ef3ca
#
_entry.id   855223b804ef1d98685676e7a53ef3ca
#
_cell.length_a   1.000
_cell.length_b   1.000
_cell.length_c   1.000
_cell.angle_alpha   90.00
_cell.angle_beta   90.00
_cell.angle_gamma   90.00
#
_symmetry.space_group_name_H-M   'P 1'
#
loop_
_entity.id
_entity.type
_entity.pdbx_description
1 polymer ?
#
loop_
_entity_poly.entity_id
_entity_poly.type
_entity_poly.pdbx_seq_one_letter_code
_entity_poly.pdbx_strand_id
1 'polypeptide(L)'
;MVKLLWLISAKDDLKEIYDFIAADSTKYARHQIKQIRQRANILKSNAYAGKIVREYDSDLIREIVIGHYRIIYRIINDKLIHIILIHHGARRFPRLLK
;
A
#
# COMPACT_ATOMS: atom_id res chain seq x y z
N MET A 1 0.37 19.69 4.22
CA MET A 1 0.35 18.25 4.47
C MET A 1 0.02 17.50 3.19
N VAL A 2 0.66 16.38 2.98
CA VAL A 2 0.43 15.56 1.78
C VAL A 2 -0.89 14.82 1.91
N LYS A 3 -1.65 14.78 0.82
CA LYS A 3 -2.88 14.00 0.74
C LYS A 3 -2.57 12.61 0.19
N LEU A 4 -3.14 11.58 0.81
CA LEU A 4 -3.08 10.20 0.30
C LEU A 4 -4.38 9.89 -0.40
N LEU A 5 -4.30 9.53 -1.68
CA LEU A 5 -5.44 9.05 -2.44
C LEU A 5 -5.29 7.54 -2.65
N TRP A 6 -6.18 6.78 -2.03
CA TRP A 6 -6.21 5.32 -2.21
C TRP A 6 -6.94 5.02 -3.52
N LEU A 7 -6.21 4.52 -4.50
CA LEU A 7 -6.81 4.14 -5.78
C LEU A 7 -7.72 2.93 -5.58
N ILE A 8 -8.64 2.72 -6.53
CA ILE A 8 -9.58 1.61 -6.48
C ILE A 8 -8.84 0.28 -6.35
N SER A 9 -7.75 0.10 -7.10
CA SER A 9 -6.94 -1.12 -7.01
C SER A 9 -6.44 -1.38 -5.59
N ALA A 10 -6.00 -0.35 -4.89
CA ALA A 10 -5.54 -0.49 -3.50
C ALA A 10 -6.70 -0.80 -2.56
N LYS A 11 -7.86 -0.18 -2.77
CA LYS A 11 -9.06 -0.46 -1.97
C LYS A 11 -9.54 -1.89 -2.17
N ASP A 12 -9.50 -2.37 -3.40
CA ASP A 12 -9.85 -3.76 -3.72
C ASP A 12 -8.90 -4.73 -3.03
N ASP A 13 -7.60 -4.41 -3.01
CA ASP A 13 -6.62 -5.24 -2.32
C ASP A 13 -6.90 -5.30 -0.82
N LEU A 14 -7.24 -4.17 -0.19
CA LEU A 14 -7.60 -4.14 1.22
C LEU A 14 -8.81 -5.02 1.51
N LYS A 15 -9.83 -4.95 0.64
CA LYS A 15 -11.02 -5.77 0.79
C LYS A 15 -10.68 -7.26 0.67
N GLU A 16 -9.87 -7.62 -0.29
CA GLU A 16 -9.45 -9.02 -0.50
C GLU A 16 -8.68 -9.53 0.71
N ILE A 17 -7.76 -8.73 1.26
CA ILE A 17 -7.02 -9.09 2.47
C ILE A 17 -7.98 -9.27 3.63
N TYR A 18 -8.93 -8.33 3.80
CA TYR A 18 -9.93 -8.43 4.85
C TYR A 18 -10.73 -9.73 4.73
N ASP A 19 -11.29 -9.98 3.55
CA ASP A 19 -12.16 -11.15 3.34
C ASP A 19 -11.40 -12.46 3.60
N PHE A 20 -10.15 -12.53 3.20
CA PHE A 20 -9.33 -13.73 3.42
C PHE A 20 -9.12 -14.00 4.91
N ILE A 21 -8.77 -12.97 5.68
CA ILE A 21 -8.51 -13.12 7.11
C ILE A 21 -9.83 -13.31 7.87
N ALA A 22 -10.90 -12.62 7.46
CA ALA A 22 -12.18 -12.67 8.14
C ALA A 22 -12.84 -14.05 8.08
N ALA A 23 -12.43 -14.89 7.13
CA ALA A 23 -12.89 -16.29 7.08
C ALA A 23 -12.57 -17.01 8.39
N ASP A 24 -11.46 -16.66 9.03
CA ASP A 24 -11.07 -17.21 10.32
C ASP A 24 -11.42 -16.30 11.49
N SER A 25 -11.22 -14.98 11.34
CA SER A 25 -11.42 -14.04 12.44
C SER A 25 -11.68 -12.63 11.90
N THR A 26 -12.89 -12.12 12.08
CA THR A 26 -13.23 -10.74 11.70
C THR A 26 -12.48 -9.74 12.55
N LYS A 27 -12.24 -10.06 13.83
CA LYS A 27 -11.47 -9.20 14.72
C LYS A 27 -10.06 -9.01 14.21
N TYR A 28 -9.41 -10.09 13.82
CA TYR A 28 -8.04 -10.04 13.33
C TYR A 28 -7.98 -9.34 11.97
N ALA A 29 -8.98 -9.55 11.12
CA ALA A 29 -9.07 -8.87 9.83
C ALA A 29 -9.12 -7.34 10.01
N ARG A 30 -9.98 -6.86 10.91
CA ARG A 30 -10.07 -5.42 11.19
C ARG A 30 -8.75 -4.87 11.71
N HIS A 31 -8.10 -5.62 12.59
CA HIS A 31 -6.80 -5.21 13.14
C HIS A 31 -5.75 -5.06 12.03
N GLN A 32 -5.69 -6.03 11.12
CA GLN A 32 -4.71 -6.02 10.03
C GLN A 32 -4.93 -4.82 9.10
N ILE A 33 -6.18 -4.55 8.72
CA ILE A 33 -6.49 -3.41 7.85
C ILE A 33 -6.12 -2.10 8.53
N LYS A 34 -6.41 -1.98 9.81
CA LYS A 34 -6.06 -0.78 10.59
C LYS A 34 -4.55 -0.55 10.59
N GLN A 35 -3.78 -1.62 10.79
CA GLN A 35 -2.31 -1.52 10.77
C GLN A 35 -1.78 -1.06 9.41
N ILE A 36 -2.33 -1.61 8.32
CA ILE A 36 -1.92 -1.22 6.98
C ILE A 36 -2.20 0.27 6.75
N ARG A 37 -3.38 0.74 7.12
CA ARG A 37 -3.75 2.15 6.96
C ARG A 37 -2.87 3.08 7.80
N GLN A 38 -2.59 2.69 9.03
CA GLN A 38 -1.72 3.47 9.93
C GLN A 38 -0.30 3.56 9.36
N ARG A 39 0.19 2.46 8.81
CA ARG A 39 1.53 2.44 8.22
C ARG A 39 1.60 3.40 7.02
N ALA A 40 0.57 3.41 6.18
CA ALA A 40 0.51 4.32 5.03
C ALA A 40 0.49 5.79 5.46
N ASN A 41 -0.11 6.10 6.61
CA ASN A 41 -0.28 7.47 7.06
C ASN A 41 1.05 8.18 7.35
N ILE A 42 2.14 7.46 7.57
CA ILE A 42 3.45 8.10 7.76
C ILE A 42 3.88 8.87 6.52
N LEU A 43 3.35 8.51 5.34
CA LEU A 43 3.67 9.19 4.10
C LEU A 43 3.16 10.64 4.07
N LYS A 44 2.18 10.97 4.89
CA LYS A 44 1.66 12.34 4.97
C LYS A 44 2.71 13.33 5.46
N SER A 45 3.63 12.88 6.29
CA SER A 45 4.71 13.70 6.82
C SER A 45 6.06 13.41 6.17
N ASN A 46 6.20 12.30 5.47
CA ASN A 46 7.44 11.93 4.81
C ASN A 46 7.18 11.06 3.57
N ALA A 47 6.98 11.72 2.42
CA ALA A 47 6.67 11.05 1.17
C ALA A 47 7.78 10.11 0.70
N TYR A 48 9.03 10.39 1.06
CA TYR A 48 10.18 9.60 0.63
C TYR A 48 10.60 8.56 1.67
N ALA A 49 9.74 8.27 2.66
CA ALA A 49 10.04 7.26 3.69
C ALA A 49 10.18 5.85 3.12
N GLY A 50 9.43 5.53 2.07
CA GLY A 50 9.52 4.24 1.41
C GLY A 50 10.74 4.14 0.51
N LYS A 51 11.16 2.91 0.23
CA LYS A 51 12.26 2.68 -0.69
C LYS A 51 11.76 2.47 -2.11
N ILE A 52 12.64 2.71 -3.07
CA ILE A 52 12.33 2.57 -4.48
C ILE A 52 11.96 1.12 -4.79
N VAL A 53 10.89 0.94 -5.58
CA VAL A 53 10.45 -0.39 -6.01
C VAL A 53 11.36 -0.87 -7.13
N ARG A 54 12.03 -2.00 -6.92
CA ARG A 54 13.00 -2.53 -7.90
C ARG A 54 12.37 -2.87 -9.23
N GLU A 55 11.12 -3.31 -9.21
CA GLU A 55 10.41 -3.80 -10.40
C GLU A 55 10.03 -2.69 -11.35
N TYR A 56 10.16 -1.43 -10.92
CA TYR A 56 9.79 -0.27 -11.74
C TYR A 56 10.97 0.70 -11.83
N ASP A 57 11.15 1.26 -13.01
CA ASP A 57 12.25 2.19 -13.27
C ASP A 57 11.80 3.63 -13.01
N SER A 58 11.56 3.94 -11.73
CA SER A 58 11.15 5.28 -11.32
C SER A 58 11.43 5.48 -9.83
N ASP A 59 12.06 6.59 -9.48
CA ASP A 59 12.30 6.94 -8.08
C ASP A 59 11.07 7.54 -7.39
N LEU A 60 10.00 7.77 -8.14
CA LEU A 60 8.73 8.26 -7.60
C LEU A 60 7.78 7.12 -7.20
N ILE A 61 8.08 5.88 -7.61
CA ILE A 61 7.30 4.70 -7.23
C ILE A 61 8.06 3.99 -6.12
N ARG A 62 7.45 3.99 -4.94
CA ARG A 62 8.10 3.50 -3.74
C ARG A 62 7.21 2.53 -2.98
N GLU A 63 7.80 1.84 -2.01
CA GLU A 63 7.07 0.89 -1.19
C GLU A 63 7.37 1.09 0.28
N ILE A 64 6.36 0.80 1.10
CA ILE A 64 6.51 0.63 2.53
C ILE A 64 6.06 -0.78 2.87
N VAL A 65 6.86 -1.47 3.68
CA VAL A 65 6.55 -2.85 4.07
C VAL A 65 5.89 -2.86 5.43
N ILE A 66 4.87 -3.70 5.57
CA ILE A 66 4.29 -4.03 6.86
C ILE A 66 4.01 -5.54 6.87
N GLY A 67 4.74 -6.29 7.72
CA GLY A 67 4.63 -7.75 7.73
C GLY A 67 4.96 -8.33 6.35
N HIS A 68 4.00 -9.08 5.80
CA HIS A 68 4.16 -9.70 4.47
C HIS A 68 3.59 -8.85 3.34
N TYR A 69 3.18 -7.62 3.63
CA TYR A 69 2.54 -6.75 2.65
C TYR A 69 3.46 -5.62 2.24
N ARG A 70 3.41 -5.28 0.95
CA ARG A 70 4.10 -4.13 0.38
C ARG A 70 3.06 -3.12 -0.06
N ILE A 71 3.08 -1.94 0.54
CA ILE A 71 2.21 -0.83 0.13
C ILE A 71 2.95 -0.07 -0.96
N ILE A 72 2.45 -0.19 -2.20
CA ILE A 72 3.08 0.46 -3.35
C ILE A 72 2.40 1.80 -3.59
N TYR A 73 3.19 2.86 -3.69
CA TYR A 73 2.65 4.19 -3.89
C TYR A 73 3.47 4.97 -4.91
N ARG A 74 2.86 5.99 -5.48
CA ARG A 74 3.51 6.91 -6.40
C ARG A 74 3.42 8.32 -5.86
N ILE A 75 4.55 9.03 -5.82
CA ILE A 75 4.59 10.45 -5.48
C ILE A 75 4.18 11.23 -6.72
N ILE A 76 3.02 11.89 -6.67
CA ILE A 76 2.50 12.65 -7.81
C ILE A 76 3.13 14.04 -7.82
N ASN A 77 3.12 14.71 -6.67
CA ASN A 77 3.77 15.99 -6.45
C ASN A 77 3.97 16.18 -4.94
N ASP A 78 4.37 17.36 -4.52
CA ASP A 78 4.66 17.64 -3.12
C ASP A 78 3.43 17.66 -2.20
N LYS A 79 2.22 17.55 -2.78
CA LYS A 79 0.96 17.57 -2.03
C LYS A 79 0.09 16.35 -2.22
N LEU A 80 0.47 15.43 -3.09
CA LEU A 80 -0.38 14.29 -3.44
C LEU A 80 0.43 13.01 -3.65
N ILE A 81 -0.03 11.95 -3.02
CA ILE A 81 0.49 10.60 -3.18
C ILE A 81 -0.67 9.69 -3.55
N HIS A 82 -0.48 8.85 -4.56
CA HIS A 82 -1.43 7.78 -4.89
C HIS A 82 -0.96 6.48 -4.25
N ILE A 83 -1.80 5.89 -3.41
CA ILE A 83 -1.60 4.51 -2.94
C ILE A 83 -2.18 3.62 -4.04
N ILE A 84 -1.32 2.86 -4.70
CA ILE A 84 -1.68 2.18 -5.93
C ILE A 84 -2.19 0.78 -5.68
N LEU A 85 -1.46 0.00 -4.87
CA LEU A 85 -1.83 -1.38 -4.59
C LEU A 85 -1.15 -1.86 -3.32
N ILE A 86 -1.68 -2.95 -2.77
CA ILE A 86 -1.09 -3.67 -1.65
C ILE A 86 -0.68 -5.04 -2.19
N HIS A 87 0.62 -5.32 -2.21
CA HIS A 87 1.13 -6.59 -2.69
C HIS A 87 1.42 -7.52 -1.53
N HIS A 88 0.92 -8.75 -1.63
CA HIS A 88 1.27 -9.80 -0.67
C HIS A 88 2.57 -10.46 -1.13
N GLY A 89 3.55 -10.59 -0.22
CA GLY A 89 4.90 -11.04 -0.57
C GLY A 89 4.98 -12.42 -1.20
N ALA A 90 3.97 -13.29 -0.94
CA ALA A 90 3.94 -14.64 -1.49
C ALA A 90 3.39 -14.70 -2.92
N ARG A 91 2.83 -13.59 -3.42
CA ARG A 91 2.24 -13.53 -4.76
C ARG A 91 3.21 -12.97 -5.78
N ARG A 92 2.97 -13.31 -7.06
CA ARG A 92 3.72 -12.73 -8.16
C ARG A 92 3.47 -11.22 -8.21
N PHE A 93 4.53 -10.45 -8.41
CA PHE A 93 4.43 -8.99 -8.46
C PHE A 93 3.64 -8.55 -9.70
N PRO A 94 2.63 -7.68 -9.54
CA PRO A 94 1.78 -7.27 -10.67
C PRO A 94 2.48 -6.30 -11.62
N ARG A 95 2.04 -6.29 -12.89
CA ARG A 95 2.57 -5.39 -13.93
C ARG A 95 1.62 -4.24 -14.21
N LEU A 96 1.01 -3.70 -13.18
CA LEU A 96 -0.03 -2.67 -13.37
C LEU A 96 0.50 -1.26 -13.62
N LEU A 97 1.80 -1.03 -13.43
CA LEU A 97 2.38 0.31 -13.48
C LEU A 97 3.29 0.54 -14.67
N LYS A 98 2.88 0.09 -15.79
CA LYS A 98 3.65 0.34 -17.02
C LYS A 98 3.54 1.78 -17.48
#